data_f29673b626d647f1e3d0ce7f4c63b932
#
_entry.id   f29673b626d647f1e3d0ce7f4c63b932
#
_cell.length_a   1.000
_cell.length_b   1.000
_cell.length_c   1.000
_cell.angle_alpha   90.00
_cell.angle_beta   90.00
_cell.angle_gamma   90.00
#
_symmetry.space_group_name_H-M   'P 1'
#
loop_
_entity.id
_entity.type
_entity.pdbx_description
1 polymer ?
#
loop_
_entity_poly.entity_id
_entity_poly.type
_entity_poly.pdbx_seq_one_letter_code
_entity_poly.pdbx_strand_id
1 'polypeptide(L)'
;SNGVHDVFVSKLDSAGNYVWARNFGGTGSDAGRSVAVDSSGYVYITGNFLGTVDFDPGAGTVELTSNGVFDVFVLKLDSSGNLAPGGGAPGGSSAGLTVTGGPLSVSEAGPTADEFTVVLDAQPASDVVLAVTSSDTGEATVESATLTFTSSNWSTSQYVVVTGVDDNVVDGTQTTSITVAVVDGSSADEYDAVADSTVSATTSDDDAAGYTLSGTSVTVAEGPLISTVMVPIVLTAQPTSDVVFEVSSADTGEATVSPATLTFTSANWSTSQHVEITGVDDSL
;
A
#
# COMPACT_ATOMS: atom_id res chain seq x y z
N SER A 1 9.67 34.74 -34.69
CA SER A 1 8.69 33.75 -35.14
C SER A 1 9.42 32.65 -35.88
N ASN A 2 9.14 31.42 -35.57
CA ASN A 2 9.70 30.23 -36.21
C ASN A 2 8.80 29.74 -37.35
N GLY A 3 7.62 30.35 -37.55
CA GLY A 3 6.59 29.99 -38.50
C GLY A 3 5.89 31.18 -39.14
N VAL A 4 4.65 30.97 -39.57
CA VAL A 4 3.83 32.00 -40.22
C VAL A 4 3.33 33.02 -39.18
N HIS A 5 2.86 32.56 -38.02
CA HIS A 5 2.46 33.35 -36.86
C HIS A 5 2.81 32.57 -35.58
N ASP A 6 3.25 33.29 -34.56
CA ASP A 6 3.50 32.70 -33.23
C ASP A 6 2.71 33.45 -32.17
N VAL A 7 2.46 32.77 -31.03
CA VAL A 7 1.80 33.36 -29.86
C VAL A 7 2.83 34.20 -29.09
N PHE A 8 2.45 35.42 -28.72
CA PHE A 8 3.25 36.31 -27.90
C PHE A 8 2.46 36.75 -26.68
N VAL A 9 3.09 36.69 -25.52
CA VAL A 9 2.53 37.15 -24.23
C VAL A 9 3.54 38.01 -23.50
N SER A 10 3.13 39.17 -22.99
CA SER A 10 3.98 40.01 -22.13
C SER A 10 3.25 40.38 -20.84
N LYS A 11 4.03 40.48 -19.77
CA LYS A 11 3.57 40.97 -18.45
C LYS A 11 4.20 42.33 -18.19
N LEU A 12 3.34 43.26 -17.79
CA LEU A 12 3.71 44.59 -17.28
C LEU A 12 3.35 44.66 -15.80
N ASP A 13 4.04 45.50 -15.04
CA ASP A 13 3.65 45.82 -13.66
C ASP A 13 2.48 46.81 -13.63
N SER A 14 2.00 47.19 -12.43
CA SER A 14 0.91 48.11 -12.25
C SER A 14 1.22 49.54 -12.73
N ALA A 15 2.47 49.88 -12.94
CA ALA A 15 2.92 51.19 -13.47
C ALA A 15 3.16 51.12 -14.99
N GLY A 16 2.93 49.94 -15.61
CA GLY A 16 3.14 49.74 -17.07
C GLY A 16 4.55 49.39 -17.45
N ASN A 17 5.47 49.12 -16.48
CA ASN A 17 6.84 48.72 -16.81
C ASN A 17 6.86 47.25 -17.22
N TYR A 18 7.78 46.93 -18.13
CA TYR A 18 8.03 45.58 -18.61
C TYR A 18 8.54 44.69 -17.46
N VAL A 19 7.94 43.50 -17.32
CA VAL A 19 8.38 42.47 -16.37
C VAL A 19 8.99 41.30 -17.13
N TRP A 20 8.24 40.67 -18.03
CA TRP A 20 8.72 39.60 -18.89
C TRP A 20 7.89 39.48 -20.19
N ALA A 21 8.43 38.78 -21.19
CA ALA A 21 7.70 38.34 -22.36
C ALA A 21 8.06 36.90 -22.70
N ARG A 22 7.11 36.19 -23.30
CA ARG A 22 7.25 34.80 -23.78
C ARG A 22 6.65 34.70 -25.18
N ASN A 23 7.18 33.79 -25.97
CA ASN A 23 6.61 33.41 -27.25
C ASN A 23 6.53 31.89 -27.37
N PHE A 24 5.50 31.43 -28.06
CA PHE A 24 5.23 30.02 -28.31
C PHE A 24 4.84 29.87 -29.76
N GLY A 25 5.40 28.89 -30.46
CA GLY A 25 5.05 28.63 -31.83
C GLY A 25 6.01 27.64 -32.49
N GLY A 26 5.52 26.95 -33.48
CA GLY A 26 6.26 26.04 -34.35
C GLY A 26 6.51 26.60 -35.75
N THR A 27 6.58 25.71 -36.73
CA THR A 27 6.69 26.10 -38.14
C THR A 27 5.33 26.46 -38.76
N GLY A 28 4.24 26.20 -38.06
CA GLY A 28 2.86 26.44 -38.48
C GLY A 28 2.36 27.86 -38.23
N SER A 29 1.05 27.97 -38.07
CA SER A 29 0.35 29.20 -37.69
C SER A 29 -0.28 29.00 -36.31
N ASP A 30 0.17 29.76 -35.33
CA ASP A 30 -0.22 29.66 -33.94
C ASP A 30 -0.82 30.99 -33.47
N ALA A 31 -1.90 30.94 -32.70
CA ALA A 31 -2.59 32.14 -32.29
C ALA A 31 -3.10 32.05 -30.86
N GLY A 32 -2.70 33.01 -30.01
CA GLY A 32 -3.31 33.26 -28.70
C GLY A 32 -4.70 33.88 -28.86
N ARG A 33 -5.67 33.42 -28.09
CA ARG A 33 -7.06 33.88 -28.15
C ARG A 33 -7.50 34.61 -26.91
N SER A 34 -7.03 34.20 -25.73
CA SER A 34 -7.39 34.81 -24.46
C SER A 34 -6.28 34.62 -23.43
N VAL A 35 -6.25 35.53 -22.47
CA VAL A 35 -5.38 35.48 -21.30
C VAL A 35 -6.19 35.82 -20.05
N ALA A 36 -5.91 35.11 -18.95
CA ALA A 36 -6.46 35.38 -17.62
C ALA A 36 -5.36 35.24 -16.57
N VAL A 37 -5.52 35.90 -15.44
CA VAL A 37 -4.58 35.82 -14.31
C VAL A 37 -5.38 35.52 -13.05
N ASP A 38 -4.96 34.55 -12.26
CA ASP A 38 -5.57 34.22 -10.98
C ASP A 38 -5.01 35.06 -9.82
N SER A 39 -5.60 34.91 -8.64
CA SER A 39 -5.20 35.64 -7.44
C SER A 39 -3.79 35.30 -6.93
N SER A 40 -3.22 34.18 -7.36
CA SER A 40 -1.87 33.73 -7.05
C SER A 40 -0.83 34.24 -8.07
N GLY A 41 -1.30 34.92 -9.13
CA GLY A 41 -0.46 35.48 -10.18
C GLY A 41 -0.10 34.51 -11.29
N TYR A 42 -0.70 33.33 -11.37
CA TYR A 42 -0.58 32.45 -12.51
C TYR A 42 -1.30 33.02 -13.74
N VAL A 43 -0.68 32.86 -14.89
CA VAL A 43 -1.21 33.36 -16.16
C VAL A 43 -1.70 32.20 -17.00
N TYR A 44 -2.98 32.22 -17.36
CA TYR A 44 -3.63 31.22 -18.20
C TYR A 44 -3.79 31.80 -19.62
N ILE A 45 -3.31 31.09 -20.62
CA ILE A 45 -3.38 31.50 -22.02
C ILE A 45 -4.08 30.39 -22.80
N THR A 46 -5.05 30.77 -23.62
CA THR A 46 -5.72 29.85 -24.53
C THR A 46 -5.49 30.28 -25.98
N GLY A 47 -5.49 29.31 -26.88
CA GLY A 47 -5.31 29.57 -28.28
C GLY A 47 -5.47 28.35 -29.18
N ASN A 48 -4.98 28.45 -30.40
CA ASN A 48 -4.93 27.33 -31.35
C ASN A 48 -3.54 27.28 -32.01
N PHE A 49 -3.13 26.08 -32.39
CA PHE A 49 -1.81 25.83 -32.99
C PHE A 49 -1.91 24.82 -34.13
N LEU A 50 -0.90 24.88 -35.03
CA LEU A 50 -0.78 24.01 -36.20
C LEU A 50 0.62 23.40 -36.27
N GLY A 51 0.70 22.09 -36.43
CA GLY A 51 1.96 21.33 -36.46
C GLY A 51 2.50 21.08 -35.05
N THR A 52 3.80 20.92 -34.93
CA THR A 52 4.50 20.71 -33.66
C THR A 52 4.92 22.02 -33.04
N VAL A 53 4.53 22.28 -31.80
CA VAL A 53 4.85 23.50 -31.04
C VAL A 53 5.44 23.09 -29.69
N ASP A 54 6.56 23.72 -29.32
CA ASP A 54 7.08 23.65 -27.95
C ASP A 54 6.40 24.71 -27.09
N PHE A 55 5.72 24.29 -26.02
CA PHE A 55 5.01 25.14 -25.10
C PHE A 55 5.81 25.50 -23.85
N ASP A 56 7.07 25.03 -23.71
CA ASP A 56 7.96 25.48 -22.64
C ASP A 56 8.71 26.75 -23.06
N PRO A 57 8.48 27.89 -22.41
CA PRO A 57 9.22 29.12 -22.69
C PRO A 57 10.64 29.13 -22.11
N GLY A 58 11.06 28.10 -21.39
CA GLY A 58 12.35 27.93 -20.74
C GLY A 58 13.37 27.20 -21.62
N ALA A 59 14.26 26.46 -20.96
CA ALA A 59 15.26 25.62 -21.64
C ALA A 59 14.77 24.15 -21.79
N GLY A 60 13.62 23.84 -21.25
CA GLY A 60 12.95 22.54 -21.40
C GLY A 60 12.25 22.41 -22.73
N THR A 61 11.59 21.29 -22.95
CA THR A 61 10.82 21.03 -24.17
C THR A 61 9.51 20.35 -23.80
N VAL A 62 8.38 20.98 -24.14
CA VAL A 62 7.03 20.43 -23.99
C VAL A 62 6.34 20.54 -25.35
N GLU A 63 6.59 19.54 -26.20
CA GLU A 63 6.08 19.54 -27.57
C GLU A 63 4.69 18.90 -27.66
N LEU A 64 3.80 19.58 -28.39
CA LEU A 64 2.54 19.02 -28.88
C LEU A 64 2.48 19.10 -30.39
N THR A 65 1.83 18.10 -30.97
CA THR A 65 1.57 18.08 -32.43
C THR A 65 0.06 18.08 -32.66
N SER A 66 -0.43 19.04 -33.47
CA SER A 66 -1.84 19.10 -33.80
C SER A 66 -2.29 17.90 -34.66
N ASN A 67 -3.48 17.37 -34.37
CA ASN A 67 -4.12 16.32 -35.15
C ASN A 67 -5.10 16.95 -36.15
N GLY A 68 -4.65 17.14 -37.38
CA GLY A 68 -5.43 17.77 -38.44
C GLY A 68 -4.96 19.17 -38.79
N VAL A 69 -5.89 20.16 -38.84
CA VAL A 69 -5.55 21.52 -39.29
C VAL A 69 -5.13 22.38 -38.11
N PHE A 70 -5.96 22.48 -37.07
CA PHE A 70 -5.66 23.21 -35.84
C PHE A 70 -6.17 22.46 -34.62
N ASP A 71 -5.38 22.50 -33.55
CA ASP A 71 -5.84 22.11 -32.22
C ASP A 71 -5.81 23.29 -31.28
N VAL A 72 -6.54 23.17 -30.15
CA VAL A 72 -6.60 24.19 -29.11
C VAL A 72 -5.57 23.90 -28.01
N PHE A 73 -5.09 24.94 -27.35
CA PHE A 73 -4.25 24.80 -26.16
C PHE A 73 -4.79 25.66 -25.00
N VAL A 74 -4.48 25.21 -23.78
CA VAL A 74 -4.55 26.01 -22.55
C VAL A 74 -3.20 25.91 -21.87
N LEU A 75 -2.51 27.02 -21.70
CA LEU A 75 -1.18 27.08 -21.11
C LEU A 75 -1.26 27.82 -19.78
N LYS A 76 -0.59 27.31 -18.76
CA LYS A 76 -0.46 27.95 -17.46
C LYS A 76 1.00 28.33 -17.21
N LEU A 77 1.26 29.60 -16.95
CA LEU A 77 2.58 30.09 -16.57
C LEU A 77 2.56 30.58 -15.11
N ASP A 78 3.71 30.47 -14.45
CA ASP A 78 3.92 31.07 -13.13
C ASP A 78 4.03 32.61 -13.20
N SER A 79 4.15 33.26 -12.06
CA SER A 79 4.28 34.72 -11.98
C SER A 79 5.56 35.27 -12.66
N SER A 80 6.56 34.42 -12.94
CA SER A 80 7.82 34.73 -13.62
C SER A 80 7.79 34.43 -15.12
N GLY A 81 6.68 33.86 -15.59
CA GLY A 81 6.49 33.52 -17.00
C GLY A 81 7.12 32.18 -17.41
N ASN A 82 7.43 31.30 -16.48
CA ASN A 82 7.86 29.94 -16.77
C ASN A 82 6.64 29.01 -16.83
N LEU A 83 6.77 27.86 -17.47
CA LEU A 83 5.73 26.85 -17.43
C LEU A 83 5.46 26.47 -15.97
N ALA A 84 4.21 26.64 -15.51
CA ALA A 84 3.87 26.34 -14.12
C ALA A 84 3.87 24.83 -13.89
N PRO A 85 4.31 24.35 -12.72
CA PRO A 85 4.11 22.95 -12.32
C PRO A 85 2.64 22.54 -12.51
N GLY A 86 2.38 21.47 -13.25
CA GLY A 86 1.03 21.04 -13.63
C GLY A 86 0.37 21.89 -14.73
N GLY A 87 1.11 22.82 -15.36
CA GLY A 87 0.69 23.63 -16.51
C GLY A 87 0.97 22.94 -17.84
N GLY A 88 0.72 21.65 -17.95
CA GLY A 88 0.87 20.89 -19.19
C GLY A 88 -0.04 21.42 -20.29
N ALA A 89 0.43 21.32 -21.51
CA ALA A 89 -0.32 21.57 -22.74
C ALA A 89 -1.62 20.71 -22.79
N PRO A 90 -2.65 21.09 -23.54
CA PRO A 90 -3.91 20.35 -23.63
C PRO A 90 -3.65 18.91 -24.10
N GLY A 91 -3.94 17.96 -23.25
CA GLY A 91 -3.68 16.53 -23.42
C GLY A 91 -2.63 15.95 -22.47
N GLY A 92 -1.91 16.78 -21.69
CA GLY A 92 -1.05 16.30 -20.61
C GLY A 92 -1.90 15.91 -19.40
N SER A 93 -1.83 14.67 -18.99
CA SER A 93 -2.34 14.23 -17.67
C SER A 93 -1.67 15.07 -16.58
N SER A 94 -2.43 15.51 -15.58
CA SER A 94 -1.83 16.08 -14.36
C SER A 94 -1.00 15.02 -13.66
N ALA A 95 0.01 15.43 -12.90
CA ALA A 95 0.73 14.52 -12.03
C ALA A 95 -0.27 13.71 -11.18
N GLY A 96 -0.11 12.41 -11.19
CA GLY A 96 -0.98 11.46 -10.54
C GLY A 96 -0.44 10.06 -10.69
N LEU A 97 -1.06 9.13 -9.97
CA LEU A 97 -0.75 7.72 -10.11
C LEU A 97 -2.05 6.90 -10.22
N THR A 98 -2.03 5.96 -11.14
CA THR A 98 -3.11 4.97 -11.31
C THR A 98 -2.68 3.65 -10.68
N VAL A 99 -3.47 3.21 -9.70
CA VAL A 99 -3.32 1.90 -9.06
C VAL A 99 -4.41 0.98 -9.61
N THR A 100 -4.02 -0.18 -10.10
CA THR A 100 -4.94 -1.15 -10.72
C THR A 100 -4.72 -2.53 -10.10
N GLY A 101 -5.81 -3.16 -9.69
CA GLY A 101 -5.83 -4.42 -8.96
C GLY A 101 -6.37 -4.21 -7.55
N GLY A 102 -6.78 -5.30 -6.92
CA GLY A 102 -7.42 -5.28 -5.59
C GLY A 102 -8.97 -5.22 -5.64
N PRO A 103 -9.60 -5.53 -4.51
CA PRO A 103 -8.95 -5.98 -3.27
C PRO A 103 -8.14 -7.26 -3.46
N LEU A 104 -7.05 -7.41 -2.70
CA LEU A 104 -6.17 -8.56 -2.74
C LEU A 104 -6.66 -9.65 -1.77
N SER A 105 -6.33 -10.90 -2.08
CA SER A 105 -6.64 -12.04 -1.22
C SER A 105 -5.42 -12.95 -1.09
N VAL A 106 -4.90 -13.04 0.10
CA VAL A 106 -3.76 -13.87 0.47
C VAL A 106 -4.13 -14.81 1.62
N SER A 107 -3.29 -15.76 1.97
CA SER A 107 -3.54 -16.76 2.99
C SER A 107 -2.28 -17.00 3.81
N GLU A 108 -2.46 -17.34 5.08
CA GLU A 108 -1.42 -17.86 5.98
C GLU A 108 -0.99 -19.27 5.58
N ALA A 109 -1.94 -20.08 5.08
CA ALA A 109 -1.70 -21.45 4.64
C ALA A 109 -0.72 -21.57 3.48
N GLY A 110 0.56 -21.55 3.77
CA GLY A 110 1.66 -21.54 2.81
C GLY A 110 1.61 -20.25 1.99
N PRO A 111 2.66 -19.45 1.95
CA PRO A 111 2.61 -18.07 1.51
C PRO A 111 1.99 -17.94 0.13
N THR A 112 0.72 -17.56 0.09
CA THR A 112 0.08 -17.16 -1.16
C THR A 112 0.35 -15.69 -1.39
N ALA A 113 0.58 -15.32 -2.66
CA ALA A 113 0.81 -13.95 -3.06
C ALA A 113 -0.28 -13.51 -4.04
N ASP A 114 -0.63 -12.26 -3.95
CA ASP A 114 -1.48 -11.55 -4.90
C ASP A 114 -0.79 -10.24 -5.30
N GLU A 115 -1.22 -9.59 -6.37
CA GLU A 115 -0.50 -8.44 -6.90
C GLU A 115 -1.43 -7.33 -7.40
N PHE A 116 -0.92 -6.11 -7.37
CA PHE A 116 -1.51 -4.96 -8.04
C PHE A 116 -0.44 -4.19 -8.82
N THR A 117 -0.85 -3.27 -9.65
CA THR A 117 0.06 -2.47 -10.47
C THR A 117 -0.08 -1.00 -10.18
N VAL A 118 1.03 -0.28 -10.33
CA VAL A 118 1.12 1.18 -10.23
C VAL A 118 1.74 1.73 -11.52
N VAL A 119 1.21 2.82 -12.01
CA VAL A 119 1.75 3.58 -13.16
C VAL A 119 1.52 5.06 -12.92
N LEU A 120 2.41 5.92 -13.41
CA LEU A 120 2.19 7.37 -13.36
C LEU A 120 1.24 7.82 -14.48
N ASP A 121 0.45 8.85 -14.21
CA ASP A 121 -0.51 9.40 -15.17
C ASP A 121 0.13 10.42 -16.12
N ALA A 122 1.30 10.96 -15.76
CA ALA A 122 2.06 11.92 -16.56
C ALA A 122 3.57 11.64 -16.52
N GLN A 123 4.29 12.08 -17.54
CA GLN A 123 5.75 11.99 -17.58
C GLN A 123 6.36 12.95 -16.56
N PRO A 124 7.19 12.47 -15.62
CA PRO A 124 7.83 13.32 -14.64
C PRO A 124 9.05 14.06 -15.21
N ALA A 125 9.33 15.25 -14.68
CA ALA A 125 10.52 16.04 -15.04
C ALA A 125 11.82 15.43 -14.48
N SER A 126 11.75 14.74 -13.35
CA SER A 126 12.81 13.95 -12.73
C SER A 126 12.22 12.65 -12.16
N ASP A 127 13.04 11.82 -11.55
CA ASP A 127 12.57 10.56 -10.98
C ASP A 127 11.47 10.78 -9.91
N VAL A 128 10.50 9.86 -9.86
CA VAL A 128 9.46 9.77 -8.84
C VAL A 128 9.66 8.48 -8.07
N VAL A 129 9.86 8.60 -6.77
CA VAL A 129 10.03 7.48 -5.86
C VAL A 129 8.76 7.31 -5.05
N LEU A 130 8.17 6.13 -5.10
CA LEU A 130 7.01 5.76 -4.30
C LEU A 130 7.45 4.82 -3.19
N ALA A 131 6.99 5.08 -1.97
CA ALA A 131 7.07 4.14 -0.86
C ALA A 131 5.83 3.25 -0.86
N VAL A 132 6.03 1.95 -0.64
CA VAL A 132 4.95 0.96 -0.49
C VAL A 132 5.04 0.36 0.90
N THR A 133 3.98 0.49 1.69
CA THR A 133 3.97 0.05 3.08
C THR A 133 2.72 -0.76 3.42
N SER A 134 2.90 -1.77 4.26
CA SER A 134 1.79 -2.51 4.88
C SER A 134 1.47 -1.91 6.24
N SER A 135 0.19 -1.78 6.58
CA SER A 135 -0.26 -1.33 7.90
C SER A 135 -0.08 -2.41 8.97
N ASP A 136 -0.02 -3.67 8.55
CA ASP A 136 0.26 -4.81 9.43
C ASP A 136 1.15 -5.83 8.71
N THR A 137 2.41 -5.89 9.12
CA THR A 137 3.40 -6.81 8.57
C THR A 137 3.35 -8.20 9.20
N GLY A 138 2.56 -8.38 10.25
CA GLY A 138 2.23 -9.69 10.81
C GLY A 138 1.25 -10.46 9.95
N GLU A 139 0.44 -9.75 9.16
CA GLU A 139 -0.62 -10.31 8.31
C GLU A 139 -0.23 -10.37 6.83
N ALA A 140 0.33 -9.25 6.32
CA ALA A 140 0.71 -9.15 4.92
C ALA A 140 1.96 -8.30 4.72
N THR A 141 2.88 -8.76 3.89
CA THR A 141 4.11 -8.06 3.54
C THR A 141 4.16 -7.71 2.07
N VAL A 142 4.93 -6.69 1.72
CA VAL A 142 5.21 -6.28 0.35
C VAL A 142 6.63 -6.69 -0.06
N GLU A 143 6.79 -7.22 -1.28
CA GLU A 143 8.11 -7.63 -1.76
C GLU A 143 9.01 -6.42 -2.03
N SER A 144 8.44 -5.35 -2.60
CA SER A 144 9.16 -4.12 -2.93
C SER A 144 8.64 -2.95 -2.13
N ALA A 145 9.43 -2.47 -1.17
CA ALA A 145 9.08 -1.30 -0.34
C ALA A 145 9.17 0.04 -1.10
N THR A 146 9.75 0.04 -2.31
CA THR A 146 9.86 1.24 -3.14
C THR A 146 9.69 0.91 -4.62
N LEU A 147 9.04 1.83 -5.35
CA LEU A 147 9.01 1.85 -6.81
C LEU A 147 9.67 3.13 -7.30
N THR A 148 10.42 3.05 -8.41
CA THR A 148 11.04 4.24 -9.02
C THR A 148 10.59 4.38 -10.46
N PHE A 149 9.98 5.51 -10.77
CA PHE A 149 9.58 5.90 -12.11
C PHE A 149 10.50 7.02 -12.62
N THR A 150 10.93 6.90 -13.84
CA THR A 150 11.78 7.87 -14.54
C THR A 150 11.04 8.43 -15.75
N SER A 151 11.59 9.45 -16.39
CA SER A 151 11.05 10.00 -17.64
C SER A 151 10.97 8.96 -18.79
N SER A 152 11.65 7.80 -18.66
CA SER A 152 11.66 6.75 -19.69
C SER A 152 10.73 5.57 -19.39
N ASN A 153 10.35 5.32 -18.12
CA ASN A 153 9.52 4.18 -17.72
C ASN A 153 8.19 4.56 -17.05
N TRP A 154 7.90 5.85 -16.92
CA TRP A 154 6.73 6.37 -16.19
C TRP A 154 5.38 5.78 -16.61
N SER A 155 5.22 5.46 -17.90
CA SER A 155 4.00 4.87 -18.47
C SER A 155 4.00 3.34 -18.49
N THR A 156 5.03 2.72 -17.92
CA THR A 156 5.12 1.26 -17.79
C THR A 156 4.68 0.85 -16.39
N SER A 157 3.62 0.06 -16.29
CA SER A 157 3.14 -0.45 -14.99
C SER A 157 4.22 -1.24 -14.26
N GLN A 158 4.41 -0.94 -12.98
CA GLN A 158 5.25 -1.71 -12.06
C GLN A 158 4.35 -2.52 -11.13
N TYR A 159 4.76 -3.74 -10.83
CA TYR A 159 4.01 -4.67 -9.99
C TYR A 159 4.42 -4.53 -8.53
N VAL A 160 3.43 -4.63 -7.66
CA VAL A 160 3.61 -4.78 -6.22
C VAL A 160 3.03 -6.13 -5.83
N VAL A 161 3.90 -7.03 -5.38
CA VAL A 161 3.51 -8.34 -4.88
C VAL A 161 3.30 -8.23 -3.37
N VAL A 162 2.14 -8.71 -2.91
CA VAL A 162 1.75 -8.78 -1.51
C VAL A 162 1.63 -10.24 -1.12
N THR A 163 2.29 -10.63 -0.03
CA THR A 163 2.34 -12.01 0.44
C THR A 163 1.75 -12.09 1.84
N GLY A 164 0.84 -13.04 2.07
CA GLY A 164 0.32 -13.37 3.40
C GLY A 164 1.43 -13.88 4.31
N VAL A 165 1.31 -13.62 5.59
CA VAL A 165 2.26 -14.06 6.62
C VAL A 165 1.58 -15.12 7.46
N ASP A 166 2.25 -16.26 7.61
CA ASP A 166 1.83 -17.38 8.44
C ASP A 166 2.19 -17.09 9.90
N ASP A 167 1.22 -17.19 10.80
CA ASP A 167 1.49 -17.18 12.24
C ASP A 167 0.83 -18.41 12.91
N ASN A 168 0.50 -18.38 14.17
CA ASN A 168 -0.17 -19.50 14.86
C ASN A 168 -1.36 -19.00 15.69
N VAL A 169 -1.84 -17.79 15.42
CA VAL A 169 -2.91 -17.16 16.21
C VAL A 169 -4.25 -17.41 15.54
N VAL A 170 -5.19 -17.98 16.28
CA VAL A 170 -6.58 -18.11 15.80
C VAL A 170 -7.26 -16.76 15.93
N ASP A 171 -7.13 -15.88 14.96
CA ASP A 171 -7.71 -14.54 14.99
C ASP A 171 -8.71 -14.28 13.85
N GLY A 172 -8.85 -15.27 12.96
CA GLY A 172 -9.74 -15.23 11.81
C GLY A 172 -9.23 -14.32 10.71
N THR A 173 -10.01 -14.18 9.67
CA THR A 173 -9.61 -13.38 8.50
C THR A 173 -9.33 -11.93 8.85
N GLN A 174 -8.12 -11.46 8.56
CA GLN A 174 -7.65 -10.10 8.82
C GLN A 174 -7.67 -9.24 7.55
N THR A 175 -7.72 -7.93 7.73
CA THR A 175 -7.69 -6.98 6.60
C THR A 175 -6.63 -5.92 6.85
N THR A 176 -5.67 -5.86 5.95
CA THR A 176 -4.50 -4.97 5.98
C THR A 176 -4.58 -3.95 4.85
N SER A 177 -4.15 -2.71 5.10
CA SER A 177 -4.05 -1.67 4.08
C SER A 177 -2.62 -1.59 3.56
N ILE A 178 -2.46 -1.73 2.24
CA ILE A 178 -1.20 -1.46 1.54
C ILE A 178 -1.27 -0.03 1.00
N THR A 179 -0.38 0.83 1.47
CA THR A 179 -0.33 2.25 1.10
C THR A 179 0.81 2.50 0.10
N VAL A 180 0.50 3.20 -0.98
CA VAL A 180 1.45 3.72 -1.97
C VAL A 180 1.48 5.23 -1.83
N ALA A 181 2.62 5.79 -1.45
CA ALA A 181 2.82 7.21 -1.18
C ALA A 181 4.03 7.77 -1.93
N VAL A 182 3.95 9.02 -2.38
CA VAL A 182 5.10 9.72 -2.97
C VAL A 182 6.11 10.06 -1.87
N VAL A 183 7.40 9.84 -2.15
CA VAL A 183 8.50 10.27 -1.28
C VAL A 183 8.99 11.65 -1.73
N ASP A 184 8.37 12.72 -1.23
CA ASP A 184 8.56 14.12 -1.69
C ASP A 184 10.04 14.52 -1.86
N GLY A 185 10.88 14.26 -0.86
CA GLY A 185 12.31 14.64 -0.90
C GLY A 185 13.16 13.86 -1.92
N SER A 186 12.58 12.89 -2.64
CA SER A 186 13.24 12.04 -3.63
C SER A 186 12.48 11.98 -4.94
N SER A 187 11.43 12.79 -5.09
CA SER A 187 10.53 12.80 -6.23
C SER A 187 10.52 14.15 -6.93
N ALA A 188 10.03 14.18 -8.17
CA ALA A 188 9.79 15.40 -8.90
C ALA A 188 8.72 16.25 -8.19
N ASP A 189 8.98 17.55 -8.00
CA ASP A 189 8.16 18.50 -7.21
C ASP A 189 6.69 18.52 -7.66
N GLU A 190 6.39 18.25 -8.94
CA GLU A 190 5.04 18.19 -9.47
C GLU A 190 4.22 17.01 -8.92
N TYR A 191 4.86 16.02 -8.29
CA TYR A 191 4.23 14.87 -7.66
C TYR A 191 4.01 15.02 -6.15
N ASP A 192 4.60 16.03 -5.48
CA ASP A 192 4.51 16.22 -4.03
C ASP A 192 3.07 16.36 -3.52
N ALA A 193 2.16 16.88 -4.35
CA ALA A 193 0.75 17.06 -4.00
C ALA A 193 -0.14 15.84 -4.35
N VAL A 194 0.45 14.76 -4.89
CA VAL A 194 -0.31 13.56 -5.24
C VAL A 194 -0.72 12.82 -3.96
N ALA A 195 -2.01 12.57 -3.82
CA ALA A 195 -2.54 11.89 -2.65
C ALA A 195 -2.12 10.41 -2.61
N ASP A 196 -1.92 9.90 -1.41
CA ASP A 196 -1.65 8.48 -1.19
C ASP A 196 -2.78 7.61 -1.72
N SER A 197 -2.41 6.46 -2.26
CA SER A 197 -3.36 5.44 -2.68
C SER A 197 -3.28 4.21 -1.78
N THR A 198 -4.42 3.58 -1.51
CA THR A 198 -4.48 2.39 -0.67
C THR A 198 -5.14 1.23 -1.39
N VAL A 199 -4.58 0.04 -1.20
CA VAL A 199 -5.15 -1.24 -1.66
C VAL A 199 -5.40 -2.10 -0.43
N SER A 200 -6.61 -2.66 -0.31
CA SER A 200 -6.95 -3.58 0.78
C SER A 200 -6.46 -4.99 0.43
N ALA A 201 -5.77 -5.62 1.35
CA ALA A 201 -5.40 -7.03 1.32
C ALA A 201 -6.14 -7.77 2.44
N THR A 202 -6.72 -8.91 2.11
CA THR A 202 -7.40 -9.79 3.07
C THR A 202 -6.58 -11.05 3.22
N THR A 203 -6.15 -11.35 4.45
CA THR A 203 -5.40 -12.56 4.82
C THR A 203 -6.38 -13.56 5.45
N SER A 204 -6.45 -14.77 4.93
CA SER A 204 -7.26 -15.85 5.51
C SER A 204 -6.42 -16.65 6.50
N ASP A 205 -6.94 -16.78 7.73
CA ASP A 205 -6.44 -17.61 8.82
C ASP A 205 -6.64 -19.09 8.50
N ASP A 206 -5.65 -19.94 8.73
CA ASP A 206 -5.74 -21.39 8.59
C ASP A 206 -5.55 -22.14 9.93
N ASP A 207 -5.36 -21.39 11.01
CA ASP A 207 -5.26 -21.94 12.34
C ASP A 207 -6.61 -22.37 12.91
N ALA A 208 -6.59 -23.42 13.67
CA ALA A 208 -7.79 -23.95 14.32
C ALA A 208 -7.58 -24.15 15.82
N ALA A 209 -8.45 -23.53 16.60
CA ALA A 209 -8.46 -23.73 18.04
C ALA A 209 -8.67 -25.20 18.40
N GLY A 210 -7.77 -25.74 19.20
CA GLY A 210 -7.84 -27.11 19.63
C GLY A 210 -6.76 -27.45 20.66
N TYR A 211 -6.75 -28.70 21.09
CA TYR A 211 -5.72 -29.23 21.96
C TYR A 211 -5.42 -30.68 21.62
N THR A 212 -4.22 -31.13 21.93
CA THR A 212 -3.83 -32.52 21.87
C THR A 212 -3.73 -33.06 23.29
N LEU A 213 -4.29 -34.24 23.47
CA LEU A 213 -4.26 -35.04 24.70
C LEU A 213 -3.55 -36.35 24.39
N SER A 214 -2.40 -36.60 24.99
CA SER A 214 -1.68 -37.87 24.80
C SER A 214 -2.24 -38.92 25.74
N GLY A 215 -3.00 -39.86 25.16
CA GLY A 215 -3.62 -40.97 25.88
C GLY A 215 -5.04 -40.64 26.33
N THR A 216 -6.02 -41.23 25.65
CA THR A 216 -7.45 -41.14 26.02
C THR A 216 -7.87 -42.21 27.02
N SER A 217 -6.94 -43.10 27.36
CA SER A 217 -7.16 -44.15 28.40
C SER A 217 -5.85 -44.37 29.14
N VAL A 218 -5.92 -44.27 30.45
CA VAL A 218 -4.78 -44.54 31.34
C VAL A 218 -5.25 -45.56 32.40
N THR A 219 -4.30 -46.35 32.89
CA THR A 219 -4.57 -47.31 33.98
C THR A 219 -3.72 -46.88 35.17
N VAL A 220 -4.34 -46.69 36.28
CA VAL A 220 -3.72 -46.53 37.59
C VAL A 220 -4.05 -47.72 38.46
N ALA A 221 -3.16 -48.08 39.37
CA ALA A 221 -3.34 -49.25 40.22
C ALA A 221 -3.66 -48.80 41.66
N GLU A 222 -4.52 -49.54 42.30
CA GLU A 222 -4.70 -49.54 43.73
C GLU A 222 -3.71 -50.42 44.45
N GLY A 223 -3.51 -50.27 45.74
CA GLY A 223 -2.70 -51.11 46.58
C GLY A 223 -1.44 -50.42 47.10
N PRO A 224 -0.54 -51.20 47.74
CA PRO A 224 0.58 -50.60 48.49
C PRO A 224 1.64 -49.90 47.63
N LEU A 225 1.52 -49.95 46.32
CA LEU A 225 2.29 -49.19 45.34
C LEU A 225 1.34 -48.33 44.53
N ILE A 226 1.03 -47.13 45.05
CA ILE A 226 0.24 -46.12 44.37
C ILE A 226 0.91 -45.83 42.99
N SER A 227 0.15 -45.99 41.92
CA SER A 227 0.66 -45.66 40.58
C SER A 227 0.16 -44.29 40.17
N THR A 228 1.08 -43.54 39.56
CA THR A 228 0.84 -42.19 39.03
C THR A 228 1.11 -42.18 37.54
N VAL A 229 0.22 -41.58 36.77
CA VAL A 229 0.37 -41.36 35.33
C VAL A 229 0.26 -39.89 35.03
N MET A 230 1.20 -39.41 34.25
CA MET A 230 1.22 -38.02 33.74
C MET A 230 0.61 -37.96 32.36
N VAL A 231 -0.43 -37.17 32.17
CA VAL A 231 -1.14 -36.99 30.92
C VAL A 231 -0.81 -35.58 30.39
N PRO A 232 -0.03 -35.48 29.30
CA PRO A 232 0.32 -34.19 28.71
C PRO A 232 -0.86 -33.63 27.90
N ILE A 233 -1.05 -32.31 27.99
CA ILE A 233 -2.00 -31.53 27.25
C ILE A 233 -1.24 -30.31 26.64
N VAL A 234 -1.52 -30.00 25.40
CA VAL A 234 -0.96 -28.81 24.70
C VAL A 234 -2.00 -28.26 23.73
N LEU A 235 -2.06 -26.95 23.54
CA LEU A 235 -2.92 -26.35 22.52
C LEU A 235 -2.35 -26.57 21.11
N THR A 236 -3.20 -26.55 20.10
CA THR A 236 -2.81 -26.68 18.69
C THR A 236 -2.49 -25.34 18.02
N ALA A 237 -3.01 -24.23 18.58
CA ALA A 237 -2.80 -22.88 18.09
C ALA A 237 -2.69 -21.88 19.25
N GLN A 238 -2.13 -20.72 18.98
CA GLN A 238 -1.92 -19.66 19.97
C GLN A 238 -3.25 -18.95 20.28
N PRO A 239 -3.66 -18.90 21.55
CA PRO A 239 -4.89 -18.23 21.92
C PRO A 239 -4.68 -16.71 22.04
N THR A 240 -5.69 -15.93 21.67
CA THR A 240 -5.71 -14.46 21.87
C THR A 240 -6.00 -14.06 23.33
N SER A 241 -6.49 -15.00 24.15
CA SER A 241 -6.72 -14.83 25.58
C SER A 241 -6.46 -16.16 26.31
N ASP A 242 -6.31 -16.11 27.64
CA ASP A 242 -6.02 -17.28 28.43
C ASP A 242 -7.12 -18.37 28.29
N VAL A 243 -6.69 -19.61 28.07
CA VAL A 243 -7.54 -20.81 28.02
C VAL A 243 -7.32 -21.60 29.29
N VAL A 244 -8.42 -21.81 30.05
CA VAL A 244 -8.40 -22.55 31.31
C VAL A 244 -9.13 -23.88 31.13
N PHE A 245 -8.41 -24.97 31.40
CA PHE A 245 -9.01 -26.31 31.51
C PHE A 245 -9.30 -26.64 32.97
N GLU A 246 -10.52 -27.05 33.26
CA GLU A 246 -10.86 -27.68 34.52
C GLU A 246 -10.73 -29.19 34.37
N VAL A 247 -10.03 -29.81 35.33
CA VAL A 247 -9.78 -31.23 35.34
C VAL A 247 -10.37 -31.83 36.63
N SER A 248 -11.21 -32.83 36.50
CA SER A 248 -11.82 -33.50 37.61
C SER A 248 -11.91 -35.02 37.45
N SER A 249 -11.84 -35.76 38.52
CA SER A 249 -12.21 -37.19 38.55
C SER A 249 -13.71 -37.32 38.83
N ALA A 250 -14.37 -38.22 38.10
CA ALA A 250 -15.76 -38.57 38.32
C ALA A 250 -15.94 -39.44 39.58
N ASP A 251 -14.87 -40.17 39.95
CA ASP A 251 -14.83 -40.96 41.19
C ASP A 251 -13.48 -40.74 41.88
N THR A 252 -13.51 -39.93 42.92
CA THR A 252 -12.31 -39.59 43.72
C THR A 252 -11.93 -40.69 44.70
N GLY A 253 -12.77 -41.73 44.87
CA GLY A 253 -12.45 -42.91 45.62
C GLY A 253 -11.54 -43.87 44.86
N GLU A 254 -11.59 -43.84 43.52
CA GLU A 254 -10.77 -44.68 42.65
C GLU A 254 -9.53 -43.95 42.11
N ALA A 255 -9.68 -42.68 41.72
CA ALA A 255 -8.56 -41.89 41.22
C ALA A 255 -8.71 -40.39 41.52
N THR A 256 -7.59 -39.74 41.78
CA THR A 256 -7.51 -38.27 41.96
C THR A 256 -6.69 -37.65 40.83
N VAL A 257 -6.94 -36.37 40.59
CA VAL A 257 -6.23 -35.57 39.55
C VAL A 257 -5.56 -34.33 40.15
N SER A 258 -4.41 -33.96 39.65
CA SER A 258 -3.67 -32.76 40.04
C SER A 258 -2.84 -32.22 38.90
N PRO A 259 -2.81 -30.91 38.62
CA PRO A 259 -3.67 -29.88 39.24
C PRO A 259 -5.12 -29.97 38.77
N ALA A 260 -6.03 -29.34 39.49
CA ALA A 260 -7.44 -29.26 39.10
C ALA A 260 -7.70 -28.26 37.97
N THR A 261 -6.73 -27.41 37.65
CA THR A 261 -6.81 -26.46 36.55
C THR A 261 -5.46 -26.33 35.82
N LEU A 262 -5.52 -26.21 34.52
CA LEU A 262 -4.38 -25.84 33.67
C LEU A 262 -4.71 -24.52 32.95
N THR A 263 -3.74 -23.61 32.88
CA THR A 263 -3.92 -22.34 32.18
C THR A 263 -2.89 -22.20 31.06
N PHE A 264 -3.37 -22.05 29.84
CA PHE A 264 -2.58 -21.76 28.66
C PHE A 264 -2.76 -20.29 28.28
N THR A 265 -1.66 -19.62 28.05
CA THR A 265 -1.58 -18.20 27.64
C THR A 265 -0.96 -18.10 26.26
N SER A 266 -0.97 -16.92 25.66
CA SER A 266 -0.25 -16.67 24.39
C SER A 266 1.27 -16.95 24.48
N ALA A 267 1.85 -17.00 25.69
CA ALA A 267 3.28 -17.24 25.90
C ALA A 267 3.64 -18.72 26.14
N ASN A 268 2.68 -19.56 26.58
CA ASN A 268 2.96 -20.96 26.94
C ASN A 268 2.08 -21.99 26.22
N TRP A 269 1.26 -21.59 25.27
CA TRP A 269 0.28 -22.42 24.58
C TRP A 269 0.86 -23.68 23.94
N SER A 270 2.07 -23.57 23.36
CA SER A 270 2.80 -24.68 22.72
C SER A 270 3.65 -25.52 23.69
N THR A 271 3.65 -25.13 24.98
CA THR A 271 4.37 -25.88 26.02
C THR A 271 3.42 -26.87 26.68
N SER A 272 3.77 -28.16 26.60
CA SER A 272 2.96 -29.21 27.20
C SER A 272 2.84 -29.04 28.72
N GLN A 273 1.62 -28.98 29.23
CA GLN A 273 1.29 -29.05 30.65
C GLN A 273 0.77 -30.45 30.97
N HIS A 274 0.93 -30.88 32.21
CA HIS A 274 0.63 -32.26 32.59
C HIS A 274 -0.43 -32.29 33.71
N VAL A 275 -1.33 -33.25 33.57
CA VAL A 275 -2.22 -33.68 34.65
C VAL A 275 -1.69 -35.00 35.21
N GLU A 276 -1.44 -34.99 36.49
CA GLU A 276 -1.12 -36.21 37.26
C GLU A 276 -2.41 -36.91 37.66
N ILE A 277 -2.52 -38.19 37.33
CA ILE A 277 -3.62 -39.06 37.76
C ILE A 277 -3.04 -40.08 38.72
N THR A 278 -3.57 -40.14 39.91
CA THR A 278 -3.10 -41.03 40.99
C THR A 278 -4.22 -41.97 41.41
N GLY A 279 -3.95 -43.26 41.41
CA GLY A 279 -4.86 -44.26 41.97
C GLY A 279 -5.06 -44.06 43.48
N VAL A 280 -6.22 -44.38 43.98
CA VAL A 280 -6.55 -44.31 45.40
C VAL A 280 -6.73 -45.75 45.91
N ASP A 281 -6.04 -46.08 47.03
CA ASP A 281 -6.19 -47.37 47.67
C ASP A 281 -7.37 -47.30 48.62
N ASP A 282 -8.37 -48.10 48.37
CA ASP A 282 -9.49 -48.29 49.30
C ASP A 282 -9.41 -49.68 49.95
N SER A 283 -10.22 -49.92 50.94
CA SER A 283 -10.15 -51.13 51.77
C SER A 283 -11.19 -52.18 51.36
N LEU A 284 -11.58 -52.29 50.10
CA LEU A 284 -12.56 -53.30 49.67
C LEU A 284 -11.92 -54.63 49.32
#